data_5aa8e5c450cab73bc7e6128a3b2b95ea
#
_entry.id   5aa8e5c450cab73bc7e6128a3b2b95ea
#
_cell.length_a   1.000
_cell.length_b   1.000
_cell.length_c   1.000
_cell.angle_alpha   90.00
_cell.angle_beta   90.00
_cell.angle_gamma   90.00
#
_symmetry.space_group_name_H-M   'P 1'
#
loop_
_entity.id
_entity.type
_entity.pdbx_description
1 polymer ?
#
loop_
_entity_poly.entity_id
_entity_poly.type
_entity_poly.pdbx_seq_one_letter_code
_entity_poly.pdbx_strand_id
1 'polypeptide(L)'
;EKMRLSAQAAAAEVIHAGSTGFIDAGSYFMEEAAKVYAGSGLRGALSYSTMDQAGLPESIAMDAGTAVQKTDELYEGFHGLGNLKVYYSLRSLISCSEELILRAAERAKEKQTMLQAHMNEYPGEINFYMERKQLRPYEYLDSLGVLGEHFLGAHSLHLSEQEIEILKDRKV
;
A
#
# COMPACT_ATOMS: atom_id res chain seq x y z
N GLU A 1 -10.23 2.40 20.31
CA GLU A 1 -11.68 2.18 20.32
C GLU A 1 -12.36 2.71 19.04
N LYS A 2 -12.13 3.98 18.63
CA LYS A 2 -12.74 4.55 17.40
C LYS A 2 -12.41 3.74 16.15
N MET A 3 -11.16 3.36 15.94
CA MET A 3 -10.75 2.53 14.79
C MET A 3 -11.49 1.19 14.78
N ARG A 4 -11.63 0.55 15.92
CA ARG A 4 -12.34 -0.72 16.05
C ARG A 4 -13.83 -0.59 15.68
N LEU A 5 -14.51 0.47 16.14
CA LEU A 5 -15.91 0.73 15.77
C LEU A 5 -16.06 1.03 14.28
N SER A 6 -15.16 1.82 13.69
CA SER A 6 -15.16 2.08 12.24
C SER A 6 -14.97 0.80 11.43
N ALA A 7 -14.05 -0.05 11.85
CA ALA A 7 -13.81 -1.33 11.19
C ALA A 7 -15.02 -2.28 11.31
N GLN A 8 -15.73 -2.29 12.43
CA GLN A 8 -16.97 -3.07 12.59
C GLN A 8 -18.07 -2.59 11.64
N ALA A 9 -18.26 -1.27 11.53
CA ALA A 9 -19.24 -0.69 10.60
C ALA A 9 -18.86 -1.03 9.15
N ALA A 10 -17.59 -0.83 8.77
CA ALA A 10 -17.11 -1.15 7.43
C ALA A 10 -17.27 -2.65 7.09
N ALA A 11 -16.92 -3.54 8.01
CA ALA A 11 -17.10 -4.99 7.83
C ALA A 11 -18.58 -5.35 7.61
N ALA A 12 -19.49 -4.76 8.38
CA ALA A 12 -20.92 -4.97 8.22
C ALA A 12 -21.43 -4.49 6.86
N GLU A 13 -21.01 -3.31 6.41
CA GLU A 13 -21.38 -2.77 5.09
C GLU A 13 -20.85 -3.64 3.95
N VAL A 14 -19.60 -4.07 4.01
CA VAL A 14 -18.97 -4.95 3.02
C VAL A 14 -19.75 -6.26 2.90
N ILE A 15 -20.13 -6.88 4.02
CA ILE A 15 -20.91 -8.10 4.05
C ILE A 15 -22.32 -7.88 3.48
N HIS A 16 -23.02 -6.83 3.91
CA HIS A 16 -24.36 -6.51 3.45
C HIS A 16 -24.39 -6.17 1.95
N ALA A 17 -23.34 -5.56 1.41
CA ALA A 17 -23.19 -5.28 -0.02
C ALA A 17 -22.89 -6.54 -0.85
N GLY A 18 -22.72 -7.71 -0.23
CA GLY A 18 -22.37 -8.97 -0.91
C GLY A 18 -20.91 -9.07 -1.33
N SER A 19 -20.04 -8.17 -0.86
CA SER A 19 -18.61 -8.26 -1.10
C SER A 19 -18.01 -9.38 -0.26
N THR A 20 -17.18 -10.22 -0.88
CA THR A 20 -16.56 -11.38 -0.21
C THR A 20 -15.12 -11.15 0.21
N GLY A 21 -14.55 -9.99 -0.14
CA GLY A 21 -13.19 -9.62 0.20
C GLY A 21 -12.91 -8.14 -0.07
N PHE A 22 -11.79 -7.67 0.45
CA PHE A 22 -11.35 -6.28 0.30
C PHE A 22 -9.83 -6.17 0.30
N ILE A 23 -9.34 -5.04 -0.21
CA ILE A 23 -7.96 -4.60 -0.06
C ILE A 23 -8.01 -3.24 0.62
N ASP A 24 -7.39 -3.13 1.79
CA ASP A 24 -7.27 -1.88 2.53
C ASP A 24 -5.92 -1.22 2.19
N ALA A 25 -5.99 0.00 1.67
CA ALA A 25 -4.80 0.75 1.24
C ALA A 25 -3.90 1.20 2.41
N GLY A 26 -4.33 0.95 3.62
CA GLY A 26 -3.59 1.24 4.83
C GLY A 26 -4.16 2.39 5.65
N SER A 27 -4.13 2.20 6.94
CA SER A 27 -4.46 3.22 7.93
C SER A 27 -3.52 3.12 9.13
N TYR A 28 -3.55 4.15 9.98
CA TYR A 28 -2.88 4.09 11.29
C TYR A 28 -3.72 3.24 12.24
N PHE A 29 -3.07 2.58 13.21
CA PHE A 29 -3.74 1.68 14.16
C PHE A 29 -4.46 0.51 13.46
N MET A 30 -3.92 0.04 12.35
CA MET A 30 -4.51 -1.05 11.55
C MET A 30 -4.66 -2.34 12.37
N GLU A 31 -3.85 -2.56 13.40
CA GLU A 31 -3.95 -3.70 14.31
C GLU A 31 -5.32 -3.79 15.01
N GLU A 32 -5.96 -2.66 15.27
CA GLU A 32 -7.31 -2.64 15.86
C GLU A 32 -8.41 -2.99 14.85
N ALA A 33 -8.22 -2.60 13.59
CA ALA A 33 -9.10 -3.02 12.49
C ALA A 33 -8.89 -4.50 12.15
N ALA A 34 -7.65 -4.95 12.12
CA ALA A 34 -7.29 -6.34 11.82
C ALA A 34 -7.95 -7.35 12.79
N LYS A 35 -8.03 -7.03 14.09
CA LYS A 35 -8.74 -7.85 15.09
C LYS A 35 -10.22 -8.03 14.72
N VAL A 36 -10.86 -6.99 14.21
CA VAL A 36 -12.26 -7.03 13.76
C VAL A 36 -12.40 -7.88 12.49
N TYR A 37 -11.57 -7.62 11.50
CA TYR A 37 -11.63 -8.33 10.22
C TYR A 37 -11.30 -9.81 10.37
N ALA A 38 -10.35 -10.17 11.24
CA ALA A 38 -10.06 -11.57 11.55
C ALA A 38 -11.28 -12.32 12.10
N GLY A 39 -12.10 -11.65 12.94
CA GLY A 39 -13.31 -12.22 13.51
C GLY A 39 -14.53 -12.19 12.57
N SER A 40 -14.50 -11.42 11.48
CA SER A 40 -15.63 -11.26 10.58
C SER A 40 -15.80 -12.37 9.54
N GLY A 41 -14.75 -13.16 9.30
CA GLY A 41 -14.71 -14.17 8.23
C GLY A 41 -14.45 -13.62 6.83
N LEU A 42 -14.35 -12.31 6.66
CA LEU A 42 -14.01 -11.67 5.38
C LEU A 42 -12.59 -12.04 4.95
N ARG A 43 -12.39 -12.16 3.65
CA ARG A 43 -11.07 -12.15 3.04
C ARG A 43 -10.57 -10.73 2.89
N GLY A 44 -9.37 -10.43 3.37
CA GLY A 44 -8.86 -9.09 3.27
C GLY A 44 -7.34 -9.04 3.14
N ALA A 45 -6.85 -8.06 2.40
CA ALA A 45 -5.47 -7.63 2.45
C ALA A 45 -5.41 -6.31 3.24
N LEU A 46 -4.60 -6.31 4.28
CA LEU A 46 -4.41 -5.19 5.18
C LEU A 46 -3.06 -4.54 4.95
N SER A 47 -2.96 -3.25 5.18
CA SER A 47 -1.69 -2.53 5.11
C SER A 47 -1.58 -1.51 6.22
N TYR A 48 -0.36 -1.20 6.63
CA TYR A 48 -0.08 -0.01 7.41
C TYR A 48 0.14 1.17 6.45
N SER A 49 -0.39 2.35 6.75
CA SER A 49 -0.18 3.53 5.91
C SER A 49 1.24 4.07 6.11
N THR A 50 2.10 3.96 5.11
CA THR A 50 3.51 4.37 5.20
C THR A 50 3.80 5.63 4.40
N MET A 51 4.43 6.58 5.06
CA MET A 51 4.91 7.86 4.52
C MET A 51 6.09 8.33 5.37
N ASP A 52 7.09 8.95 4.76
CA ASP A 52 8.29 9.43 5.47
C ASP A 52 8.80 10.79 4.96
N GLN A 53 8.08 11.44 4.04
CA GLN A 53 8.46 12.76 3.54
C GLN A 53 8.22 13.86 4.59
N ALA A 54 8.99 14.93 4.50
CA ALA A 54 8.86 16.08 5.37
C ALA A 54 7.48 16.76 5.26
N GLY A 55 7.05 17.41 6.35
CA GLY A 55 5.79 18.17 6.41
C GLY A 55 4.60 17.35 6.92
N LEU A 56 4.80 16.11 7.29
CA LEU A 56 3.78 15.32 7.97
C LEU A 56 3.54 15.84 9.40
N PRO A 57 2.29 15.76 9.91
CA PRO A 57 2.02 16.02 11.32
C PRO A 57 2.88 15.11 12.21
N GLU A 58 3.41 15.66 13.31
CA GLU A 58 4.31 14.94 14.22
C GLU A 58 3.72 13.61 14.73
N SER A 59 2.39 13.55 14.89
CA SER A 59 1.67 12.35 15.35
C SER A 59 1.70 11.16 14.37
N ILE A 60 2.08 11.40 13.11
CA ILE A 60 2.14 10.38 12.05
C ILE A 60 3.48 10.39 11.30
N ALA A 61 4.36 11.33 11.64
CA ALA A 61 5.70 11.39 11.06
C ALA A 61 6.53 10.20 11.52
N MET A 62 7.19 9.54 10.58
CA MET A 62 8.10 8.42 10.85
C MET A 62 9.18 8.38 9.77
N ASP A 63 10.31 7.78 10.09
CA ASP A 63 11.33 7.45 9.10
C ASP A 63 11.01 6.15 8.35
N ALA A 64 11.73 5.90 7.26
CA ALA A 64 11.55 4.72 6.43
C ALA A 64 11.67 3.40 7.22
N GLY A 65 12.62 3.33 8.16
CA GLY A 65 12.83 2.15 9.01
C GLY A 65 11.62 1.86 9.89
N THR A 66 11.16 2.89 10.60
CA THR A 66 9.96 2.80 11.47
C THR A 66 8.71 2.45 10.65
N ALA A 67 8.52 3.04 9.47
CA ALA A 67 7.39 2.75 8.60
C ALA A 67 7.34 1.28 8.18
N VAL A 68 8.48 0.73 7.78
CA VAL A 68 8.60 -0.70 7.42
C VAL A 68 8.40 -1.59 8.65
N GLN A 69 9.01 -1.25 9.80
CA GLN A 69 8.83 -2.01 11.04
C GLN A 69 7.36 -2.11 11.46
N LYS A 70 6.58 -1.04 11.32
CA LYS A 70 5.14 -1.06 11.62
C LYS A 70 4.37 -2.04 10.75
N THR A 71 4.76 -2.17 9.48
CA THR A 71 4.17 -3.19 8.59
C THR A 71 4.64 -4.59 8.95
N ASP A 72 5.91 -4.77 9.36
CA ASP A 72 6.42 -6.05 9.85
C ASP A 72 5.64 -6.52 11.09
N GLU A 73 5.40 -5.62 12.07
CA GLU A 73 4.61 -5.92 13.27
C GLU A 73 3.18 -6.36 12.90
N LEU A 74 2.55 -5.67 11.94
CA LEU A 74 1.24 -6.04 11.43
C LEU A 74 1.26 -7.40 10.72
N TYR A 75 2.31 -7.66 9.92
CA TYR A 75 2.50 -8.92 9.22
C TYR A 75 2.61 -10.09 10.20
N GLU A 76 3.50 -9.98 11.19
CA GLU A 76 3.70 -11.03 12.20
C GLU A 76 2.43 -11.31 13.02
N GLY A 77 1.62 -10.29 13.27
CA GLY A 77 0.39 -10.44 14.05
C GLY A 77 -0.80 -11.00 13.28
N PHE A 78 -0.89 -10.73 11.96
CA PHE A 78 -2.16 -10.93 11.26
C PHE A 78 -2.05 -11.62 9.89
N HIS A 79 -0.86 -11.74 9.29
CA HIS A 79 -0.74 -12.43 8.00
C HIS A 79 -1.05 -13.93 8.16
N GLY A 80 -2.04 -14.39 7.42
CA GLY A 80 -2.50 -15.78 7.51
C GLY A 80 -3.46 -16.08 8.67
N LEU A 81 -3.79 -15.06 9.49
CA LEU A 81 -4.81 -15.22 10.52
C LEU A 81 -6.22 -15.24 9.87
N GLY A 82 -6.90 -16.37 9.94
CA GLY A 82 -8.14 -16.56 9.20
C GLY A 82 -7.92 -16.39 7.70
N ASN A 83 -8.65 -15.46 7.09
CA ASN A 83 -8.57 -15.17 5.66
C ASN A 83 -7.81 -13.86 5.35
N LEU A 84 -7.00 -13.38 6.30
CA LEU A 84 -6.28 -12.13 6.16
C LEU A 84 -4.90 -12.32 5.53
N LYS A 85 -4.50 -11.35 4.71
CA LYS A 85 -3.15 -11.12 4.23
C LYS A 85 -2.68 -9.74 4.70
N VAL A 86 -1.38 -9.56 4.79
CA VAL A 86 -0.79 -8.24 5.01
C VAL A 86 0.09 -7.92 3.83
N TYR A 87 -0.11 -6.74 3.22
CA TYR A 87 0.66 -6.19 2.13
C TYR A 87 1.48 -5.00 2.64
N TYR A 88 2.67 -4.79 2.08
CA TYR A 88 3.36 -3.53 2.26
C TYR A 88 2.66 -2.46 1.42
N SER A 89 2.62 -1.22 1.90
CA SER A 89 1.89 -0.14 1.22
C SER A 89 2.72 1.13 1.18
N LEU A 90 2.73 1.78 0.04
CA LEU A 90 3.19 3.15 -0.14
C LEU A 90 1.95 4.02 -0.27
N ARG A 91 1.71 4.93 0.70
CA ARG A 91 0.51 5.77 0.71
C ARG A 91 0.33 6.52 -0.60
N SER A 92 1.39 7.14 -1.07
CA SER A 92 1.52 7.69 -2.41
C SER A 92 3.02 7.87 -2.69
N LEU A 93 3.44 7.79 -3.93
CA LEU A 93 4.86 7.96 -4.24
C LEU A 93 5.37 9.36 -3.84
N ILE A 94 4.53 10.40 -3.89
CA ILE A 94 4.90 11.77 -3.50
C ILE A 94 5.25 11.85 -2.00
N SER A 95 4.60 11.05 -1.17
CA SER A 95 4.78 11.03 0.28
C SER A 95 5.83 10.05 0.78
N CYS A 96 6.45 9.30 -0.13
CA CYS A 96 7.45 8.28 0.20
C CYS A 96 8.82 8.66 -0.35
N SER A 97 9.86 8.50 0.46
CA SER A 97 11.24 8.61 -0.01
C SER A 97 11.61 7.40 -0.86
N GLU A 98 12.66 7.54 -1.67
CA GLU A 98 13.25 6.42 -2.41
C GLU A 98 13.71 5.29 -1.46
N GLU A 99 14.23 5.66 -0.29
CA GLU A 99 14.63 4.70 0.75
C GLU A 99 13.43 3.87 1.22
N LEU A 100 12.30 4.51 1.53
CA LEU A 100 11.08 3.79 1.94
C LEU A 100 10.55 2.89 0.83
N ILE A 101 10.54 3.36 -0.42
CA ILE A 101 10.11 2.57 -1.58
C ILE A 101 10.94 1.30 -1.70
N LEU A 102 12.27 1.42 -1.68
CA LEU A 102 13.17 0.28 -1.83
C LEU A 102 13.08 -0.70 -0.66
N ARG A 103 13.06 -0.21 0.59
CA ARG A 103 12.91 -1.05 1.79
C ARG A 103 11.59 -1.81 1.81
N ALA A 104 10.47 -1.14 1.47
CA ALA A 104 9.17 -1.79 1.42
C ALA A 104 9.10 -2.87 0.32
N ALA A 105 9.70 -2.60 -0.85
CA ALA A 105 9.78 -3.57 -1.94
C ALA A 105 10.61 -4.81 -1.57
N GLU A 106 11.78 -4.60 -0.95
CA GLU A 106 12.65 -5.68 -0.47
C GLU A 106 11.91 -6.56 0.56
N ARG A 107 11.28 -5.94 1.56
CA ARG A 107 10.55 -6.67 2.59
C ARG A 107 9.34 -7.43 2.03
N ALA A 108 8.60 -6.83 1.09
CA ALA A 108 7.49 -7.53 0.42
C ALA A 108 7.98 -8.80 -0.29
N LYS A 109 9.13 -8.73 -0.98
CA LYS A 109 9.78 -9.89 -1.61
C LYS A 109 10.21 -10.94 -0.59
N GLU A 110 10.92 -10.54 0.47
CA GLU A 110 11.39 -11.47 1.52
C GLU A 110 10.23 -12.20 2.19
N LYS A 111 9.14 -11.49 2.45
CA LYS A 111 7.93 -12.04 3.08
C LYS A 111 7.01 -12.75 2.08
N GLN A 112 7.35 -12.79 0.79
CA GLN A 112 6.54 -13.37 -0.27
C GLN A 112 5.10 -12.83 -0.27
N THR A 113 4.96 -11.52 -0.11
CA THR A 113 3.68 -10.82 -0.12
C THR A 113 3.69 -9.68 -1.13
N MET A 114 2.57 -8.94 -1.24
CA MET A 114 2.45 -7.84 -2.20
C MET A 114 2.98 -6.53 -1.64
N LEU A 115 3.48 -5.69 -2.54
CA LEU A 115 3.64 -4.26 -2.34
C LEU A 115 2.53 -3.55 -3.10
N GLN A 116 1.77 -2.67 -2.43
CA GLN A 116 0.76 -1.83 -3.07
C GLN A 116 1.10 -0.35 -2.98
N ALA A 117 0.67 0.41 -3.97
CA ALA A 117 0.81 1.87 -3.99
C ALA A 117 -0.37 2.53 -4.70
N HIS A 118 -0.71 3.77 -4.31
CA HIS A 118 -1.56 4.61 -5.14
C HIS A 118 -0.72 5.15 -6.29
N MET A 119 -1.18 4.96 -7.50
CA MET A 119 -0.39 5.17 -8.72
C MET A 119 -1.20 5.93 -9.76
N ASN A 120 -0.59 6.94 -10.36
CA ASN A 120 -1.16 7.68 -11.50
C ASN A 120 -2.62 8.09 -11.26
N GLU A 121 -2.95 8.48 -10.02
CA GLU A 121 -4.32 8.82 -9.60
C GLU A 121 -4.79 10.14 -10.22
N TYR A 122 -3.89 11.13 -10.32
CA TYR A 122 -4.22 12.47 -10.81
C TYR A 122 -3.02 13.12 -11.52
N PRO A 123 -3.26 14.11 -12.40
CA PRO A 123 -2.18 14.72 -13.20
C PRO A 123 -1.07 15.38 -12.37
N GLY A 124 -1.39 15.89 -11.18
CA GLY A 124 -0.40 16.51 -10.30
C GLY A 124 0.69 15.56 -9.82
N GLU A 125 0.37 14.28 -9.61
CA GLU A 125 1.37 13.25 -9.29
C GLU A 125 2.36 13.09 -10.45
N ILE A 126 1.86 12.99 -11.66
CA ILE A 126 2.69 12.86 -12.86
C ILE A 126 3.59 14.07 -13.04
N ASN A 127 3.04 15.28 -12.91
CA ASN A 127 3.82 16.51 -13.02
C ASN A 127 4.94 16.58 -11.96
N PHE A 128 4.63 16.18 -10.73
CA PHE A 128 5.62 16.12 -9.63
C PHE A 128 6.82 15.24 -9.99
N TYR A 129 6.59 14.06 -10.57
CA TYR A 129 7.64 13.14 -10.96
C TYR A 129 8.39 13.60 -12.21
N MET A 130 7.67 14.10 -13.21
CA MET A 130 8.27 14.67 -14.42
C MET A 130 9.21 15.84 -14.10
N GLU A 131 8.81 16.73 -13.19
CA GLU A 131 9.64 17.89 -12.79
C GLU A 131 10.90 17.47 -12.01
N ARG A 132 10.82 16.47 -11.16
CA ARG A 132 11.89 16.09 -10.23
C ARG A 132 12.77 14.94 -10.70
N LYS A 133 12.21 14.01 -11.42
CA LYS A 133 12.88 12.78 -11.86
C LYS A 133 12.96 12.64 -13.38
N GLN A 134 12.23 13.48 -14.12
CA GLN A 134 12.09 13.40 -15.59
C GLN A 134 11.59 12.02 -16.06
N LEU A 135 10.86 11.35 -15.20
CA LEU A 135 10.22 10.06 -15.42
C LEU A 135 8.78 10.15 -14.92
N ARG A 136 7.90 9.37 -15.52
CA ARG A 136 6.55 9.15 -14.99
C ARG A 136 6.58 8.18 -13.81
N PRO A 137 5.53 8.13 -12.96
CA PRO A 137 5.57 7.31 -11.74
C PRO A 137 5.94 5.85 -11.95
N TYR A 138 5.34 5.16 -12.91
CA TYR A 138 5.68 3.76 -13.21
C TYR A 138 7.05 3.60 -13.85
N GLU A 139 7.47 4.52 -14.72
CA GLU A 139 8.83 4.54 -15.27
C GLU A 139 9.89 4.68 -14.17
N TYR A 140 9.59 5.52 -13.17
CA TYR A 140 10.46 5.69 -12.01
C TYR A 140 10.56 4.40 -11.17
N LEU A 141 9.43 3.76 -10.85
CA LEU A 141 9.45 2.48 -10.12
C LEU A 141 10.13 1.37 -10.91
N ASP A 142 9.99 1.35 -12.23
CA ASP A 142 10.70 0.40 -13.11
C ASP A 142 12.21 0.62 -13.06
N SER A 143 12.66 1.87 -13.10
CA SER A 143 14.08 2.23 -12.98
C SER A 143 14.71 1.80 -11.64
N LEU A 144 13.90 1.69 -10.58
CA LEU A 144 14.31 1.18 -9.27
C LEU A 144 14.21 -0.35 -9.14
N GLY A 145 13.68 -1.04 -10.15
CA GLY A 145 13.50 -2.50 -10.11
C GLY A 145 12.42 -2.97 -9.13
N VAL A 146 11.44 -2.11 -8.82
CA VAL A 146 10.39 -2.37 -7.84
C VAL A 146 9.20 -3.12 -8.43
N LEU A 147 8.95 -2.96 -9.74
CA LEU A 147 7.80 -3.57 -10.41
C LEU A 147 7.96 -5.07 -10.63
N GLY A 148 6.85 -5.79 -10.58
CA GLY A 148 6.78 -7.23 -10.82
C GLY A 148 5.44 -7.81 -10.39
N GLU A 149 5.27 -9.14 -10.50
CA GLU A 149 4.04 -9.86 -10.15
C GLU A 149 3.58 -9.66 -8.69
N HIS A 150 4.46 -9.14 -7.83
CA HIS A 150 4.18 -8.83 -6.43
C HIS A 150 3.75 -7.38 -6.20
N PHE A 151 3.58 -6.58 -7.28
CA PHE A 151 3.18 -5.18 -7.18
C PHE A 151 1.72 -4.99 -7.56
N LEU A 152 1.01 -4.14 -6.82
CA LEU A 152 -0.37 -3.74 -7.06
C LEU A 152 -0.46 -2.21 -7.11
N GLY A 153 -0.81 -1.68 -8.26
CA GLY A 153 -1.04 -0.24 -8.45
C GLY A 153 -2.51 0.10 -8.37
N ALA A 154 -2.92 0.79 -7.30
CA ALA A 154 -4.28 1.30 -7.17
C ALA A 154 -4.48 2.52 -8.08
N HIS A 155 -5.70 2.73 -8.56
CA HIS A 155 -6.13 3.75 -9.53
C HIS A 155 -5.61 3.52 -10.94
N SER A 156 -4.35 3.85 -11.24
CA SER A 156 -3.72 3.71 -12.57
C SER A 156 -4.53 4.36 -13.70
N LEU A 157 -5.10 5.56 -13.42
CA LEU A 157 -6.02 6.25 -14.33
C LEU A 157 -5.32 7.00 -15.46
N HIS A 158 -4.12 7.53 -15.21
CA HIS A 158 -3.40 8.40 -16.14
C HIS A 158 -2.14 7.72 -16.70
N LEU A 159 -2.29 6.50 -17.23
CA LEU A 159 -1.19 5.75 -17.84
C LEU A 159 -0.82 6.32 -19.22
N SER A 160 0.48 6.34 -19.53
CA SER A 160 0.98 6.49 -20.89
C SER A 160 1.08 5.13 -21.59
N GLU A 161 1.22 5.13 -22.92
CA GLU A 161 1.44 3.90 -23.69
C GLU A 161 2.71 3.18 -23.20
N GLN A 162 3.75 3.92 -22.88
CA GLN A 162 4.99 3.35 -22.35
C GLN A 162 4.81 2.71 -20.98
N GLU A 163 4.08 3.34 -20.08
CA GLU A 163 3.77 2.73 -18.77
C GLU A 163 2.94 1.46 -18.93
N ILE A 164 2.00 1.41 -19.86
CA ILE A 164 1.21 0.19 -20.15
C ILE A 164 2.13 -0.95 -20.61
N GLU A 165 3.10 -0.70 -21.50
CA GLU A 165 4.06 -1.73 -21.93
C GLU A 165 4.97 -2.17 -20.77
N ILE A 166 5.43 -1.26 -19.92
CA ILE A 166 6.19 -1.60 -18.71
C ILE A 166 5.37 -2.53 -17.80
N LEU A 167 4.12 -2.19 -17.51
CA LEU A 167 3.25 -3.00 -16.65
C LEU A 167 3.05 -4.41 -17.21
N LYS A 168 2.83 -4.52 -18.50
CA LYS A 168 2.72 -5.80 -19.22
C LYS A 168 4.01 -6.62 -19.13
N ASP A 169 5.17 -6.01 -19.40
CA ASP A 169 6.46 -6.70 -19.40
C ASP A 169 6.87 -7.16 -17.98
N ARG A 170 6.53 -6.38 -16.97
CA ARG A 170 6.76 -6.70 -15.55
C ARG A 170 5.68 -7.57 -14.94
N LYS A 171 4.57 -7.80 -15.65
CA LYS A 171 3.40 -8.57 -15.20
C LYS A 171 2.76 -7.99 -13.92
N VAL A 172 2.64 -6.68 -13.89
CA VAL A 172 1.94 -5.96 -12.82
C VAL A 172 0.43 -6.08 -12.99
#